data_c07b3f763787aae111ded20bd73bc3d1
#
_entry.id   c07b3f763787aae111ded20bd73bc3d1
#
_cell.length_a   1.000
_cell.length_b   1.000
_cell.length_c   1.000
_cell.angle_alpha   90.00
_cell.angle_beta   90.00
_cell.angle_gamma   90.00
#
_symmetry.space_group_name_H-M   'P 1'
#
loop_
_entity.id
_entity.type
_entity.pdbx_description
1 polymer ?
#
loop_
_entity_poly.entity_id
_entity_poly.type
_entity_poly.pdbx_seq_one_letter_code
_entity_poly.pdbx_strand_id
1 'polypeptide(L)'
;MERQSIQKDLESLDFLYKTLNVRAEKLYDFVYYYNKYMQEAKDYGTGIFISMPEVHILTSIEHEPGVTISQLSKKRNRTRSAISQTVKSLEKAGYIYKAKREKNNKELLLYPTEQGKALSRAHKLYDIADISSTTDALLKKCTVEDLDTFYRVLEIYLELFPKE
;
A
#
# COMPACT_ATOMS: atom_id res chain seq x y z
N MET A 1 -12.64 -50.18 -15.98
CA MET A 1 -11.35 -49.74 -15.42
C MET A 1 -11.08 -48.23 -15.60
N GLU A 2 -11.22 -47.69 -16.80
CA GLU A 2 -10.97 -46.26 -17.08
C GLU A 2 -11.81 -45.28 -16.23
N ARG A 3 -13.13 -45.50 -16.10
CA ARG A 3 -14.00 -44.63 -15.30
C ARG A 3 -13.64 -44.59 -13.80
N GLN A 4 -13.18 -45.72 -13.24
CA GLN A 4 -12.76 -45.74 -11.82
C GLN A 4 -11.42 -45.06 -11.60
N SER A 5 -10.52 -45.10 -12.59
CA SER A 5 -9.26 -44.33 -12.56
C SER A 5 -9.51 -42.85 -12.60
N ILE A 6 -10.35 -42.38 -13.53
CA ILE A 6 -10.72 -40.95 -13.65
C ILE A 6 -11.42 -40.44 -12.38
N GLN A 7 -12.30 -41.24 -11.78
CA GLN A 7 -12.99 -40.83 -10.55
C GLN A 7 -12.00 -40.67 -9.38
N LYS A 8 -11.05 -41.57 -9.24
CA LYS A 8 -10.01 -41.54 -8.21
C LYS A 8 -9.07 -40.33 -8.41
N ASP A 9 -8.76 -40.01 -9.66
CA ASP A 9 -7.92 -38.85 -10.02
C ASP A 9 -8.64 -37.56 -9.71
N LEU A 10 -9.94 -37.44 -9.94
CA LEU A 10 -10.76 -36.27 -9.58
C LEU A 10 -10.88 -36.09 -8.07
N GLU A 11 -11.12 -37.16 -7.31
CA GLU A 11 -11.18 -37.12 -5.84
C GLU A 11 -9.83 -36.68 -5.24
N SER A 12 -8.73 -37.15 -5.82
CA SER A 12 -7.37 -36.76 -5.44
C SER A 12 -7.10 -35.29 -5.75
N LEU A 13 -7.55 -34.81 -6.91
CA LEU A 13 -7.46 -33.40 -7.32
C LEU A 13 -8.26 -32.50 -6.36
N ASP A 14 -9.51 -32.86 -6.08
CA ASP A 14 -10.38 -32.10 -5.18
C ASP A 14 -9.82 -32.03 -3.77
N PHE A 15 -9.28 -33.12 -3.26
CA PHE A 15 -8.62 -33.15 -1.95
C PHE A 15 -7.40 -32.23 -1.92
N LEU A 16 -6.53 -32.32 -2.93
CA LEU A 16 -5.32 -31.49 -3.04
C LEU A 16 -5.69 -30.00 -3.16
N TYR A 17 -6.66 -29.69 -4.04
CA TYR A 17 -7.17 -28.34 -4.22
C TYR A 17 -7.69 -27.76 -2.90
N LYS A 18 -8.59 -28.46 -2.20
CA LYS A 18 -9.13 -28.02 -0.91
C LYS A 18 -8.03 -27.79 0.12
N THR A 19 -7.04 -28.68 0.19
CA THR A 19 -5.95 -28.58 1.16
C THR A 19 -5.06 -27.36 0.90
N LEU A 20 -4.73 -27.08 -0.36
CA LEU A 20 -3.89 -25.95 -0.75
C LEU A 20 -4.66 -24.63 -0.68
N ASN A 21 -5.95 -24.64 -1.06
CA ASN A 21 -6.74 -23.43 -1.18
C ASN A 21 -7.04 -22.75 0.17
N VAL A 22 -7.14 -23.51 1.27
CA VAL A 22 -7.39 -22.95 2.62
C VAL A 22 -6.39 -21.84 3.00
N ARG A 23 -5.13 -21.99 2.61
CA ARG A 23 -4.11 -20.95 2.88
C ARG A 23 -4.21 -19.79 1.90
N ALA A 24 -4.49 -20.09 0.63
CA ALA A 24 -4.65 -19.08 -0.40
C ALA A 24 -5.89 -18.19 -0.13
N GLU A 25 -7.02 -18.75 0.30
CA GLU A 25 -8.22 -18.00 0.68
C GLU A 25 -7.96 -16.99 1.78
N LYS A 26 -7.22 -17.38 2.83
CA LYS A 26 -6.85 -16.45 3.91
C LYS A 26 -6.03 -15.26 3.40
N LEU A 27 -5.11 -15.51 2.45
CA LEU A 27 -4.32 -14.45 1.82
C LEU A 27 -5.20 -13.55 0.95
N TYR A 28 -6.14 -14.13 0.19
CA TYR A 28 -7.08 -13.36 -0.64
C TYR A 28 -8.00 -12.50 0.22
N ASP A 29 -8.55 -13.04 1.30
CA ASP A 29 -9.36 -12.29 2.26
C ASP A 29 -8.57 -11.15 2.90
N PHE A 30 -7.34 -11.42 3.35
CA PHE A 30 -6.47 -10.40 3.91
C PHE A 30 -6.20 -9.27 2.92
N VAL A 31 -5.82 -9.59 1.68
CA VAL A 31 -5.57 -8.58 0.63
C VAL A 31 -6.84 -7.79 0.33
N TYR A 32 -8.00 -8.44 0.25
CA TYR A 32 -9.29 -7.79 0.00
C TYR A 32 -9.64 -6.79 1.10
N TYR A 33 -9.65 -7.22 2.37
CA TYR A 33 -10.00 -6.37 3.48
C TYR A 33 -8.97 -5.26 3.72
N TYR A 34 -7.69 -5.56 3.57
CA TYR A 34 -6.63 -4.58 3.71
C TYR A 34 -6.67 -3.52 2.61
N ASN A 35 -6.94 -3.92 1.36
CA ASN A 35 -7.12 -2.97 0.27
C ASN A 35 -8.35 -2.06 0.51
N LYS A 36 -9.48 -2.62 0.96
CA LYS A 36 -10.66 -1.84 1.34
C LYS A 36 -10.32 -0.81 2.42
N TYR A 37 -9.63 -1.23 3.47
CA TYR A 37 -9.16 -0.36 4.55
C TYR A 37 -8.28 0.79 4.04
N MET A 38 -7.35 0.52 3.12
CA MET A 38 -6.46 1.53 2.53
C MET A 38 -7.20 2.53 1.63
N GLN A 39 -8.23 2.09 0.89
CA GLN A 39 -8.98 2.96 -0.04
C GLN A 39 -10.02 3.83 0.67
N GLU A 40 -10.39 3.50 1.89
CA GLU A 40 -11.33 4.31 2.66
C GLU A 40 -10.70 5.66 3.02
N ALA A 41 -11.40 6.75 2.67
CA ALA A 41 -10.95 8.08 3.03
C ALA A 41 -11.14 8.30 4.53
N LYS A 42 -10.09 8.74 5.21
CA LYS A 42 -10.04 8.95 6.66
C LYS A 42 -9.74 10.39 7.00
N ASP A 43 -10.31 10.86 8.09
CA ASP A 43 -9.88 12.09 8.75
C ASP A 43 -8.78 11.76 9.77
N TYR A 44 -7.64 12.37 9.56
CA TYR A 44 -6.47 12.25 10.45
C TYR A 44 -6.47 13.33 11.56
N GLY A 45 -7.64 13.82 11.95
CA GLY A 45 -7.81 14.88 12.96
C GLY A 45 -7.65 16.30 12.38
N THR A 46 -7.73 16.44 11.08
CA THR A 46 -7.61 17.75 10.36
C THR A 46 -8.93 18.25 9.78
N GLY A 47 -10.00 17.44 9.87
CA GLY A 47 -11.26 17.69 9.17
C GLY A 47 -11.21 17.38 7.67
N ILE A 48 -10.10 16.78 7.19
CA ILE A 48 -9.86 16.50 5.78
C ILE A 48 -9.91 15.00 5.56
N PHE A 49 -10.81 14.54 4.70
CA PHE A 49 -10.92 13.15 4.32
C PHE A 49 -10.05 12.86 3.10
N ILE A 50 -9.08 11.96 3.25
CA ILE A 50 -8.14 11.57 2.22
C ILE A 50 -7.82 10.07 2.35
N SER A 51 -7.66 9.38 1.24
CA SER A 51 -7.30 7.95 1.26
C SER A 51 -5.82 7.75 1.64
N MET A 52 -5.50 6.59 2.22
CA MET A 52 -4.13 6.24 2.59
C MET A 52 -3.16 6.29 1.40
N PRO A 53 -3.48 5.78 0.18
CA PRO A 53 -2.60 5.91 -0.97
C PRO A 53 -2.29 7.37 -1.35
N GLU A 54 -3.25 8.28 -1.23
CA GLU A 54 -3.06 9.69 -1.55
C GLU A 54 -2.18 10.39 -0.52
N VAL A 55 -2.47 10.20 0.76
CA VAL A 55 -1.67 10.84 1.82
C VAL A 55 -0.25 10.28 1.88
N HIS A 56 -0.02 9.00 1.52
CA HIS A 56 1.32 8.43 1.39
C HIS A 56 2.14 9.08 0.27
N ILE A 57 1.50 9.49 -0.84
CA ILE A 57 2.19 10.27 -1.89
C ILE A 57 2.54 11.66 -1.36
N LEU A 58 1.62 12.32 -0.67
CA LEU A 58 1.89 13.61 -0.01
C LEU A 58 3.06 13.51 0.98
N THR A 59 3.05 12.50 1.84
CA THR A 59 4.12 12.23 2.81
C THR A 59 5.47 11.98 2.12
N SER A 60 5.46 11.30 0.95
CA SER A 60 6.69 11.11 0.17
C SER A 60 7.22 12.41 -0.41
N ILE A 61 6.34 13.31 -0.88
CA ILE A 61 6.71 14.63 -1.39
C ILE A 61 7.23 15.52 -0.25
N GLU A 62 6.63 15.43 0.93
CA GLU A 62 7.06 16.18 2.11
C GLU A 62 8.43 15.71 2.61
N HIS A 63 8.68 14.41 2.56
CA HIS A 63 9.96 13.82 2.96
C HIS A 63 11.11 14.14 1.97
N GLU A 64 10.79 14.25 0.68
CA GLU A 64 11.74 14.49 -0.40
C GLU A 64 11.23 15.62 -1.32
N PRO A 65 11.29 16.90 -0.86
CA PRO A 65 10.85 18.03 -1.66
C PRO A 65 11.66 18.14 -2.96
N GLY A 66 10.98 18.39 -4.07
CA GLY A 66 11.61 18.40 -5.39
C GLY A 66 11.61 17.04 -6.10
N VAL A 67 10.96 16.02 -5.53
CA VAL A 67 10.78 14.73 -6.20
C VAL A 67 9.92 14.86 -7.46
N THR A 68 10.19 14.04 -8.47
CA THR A 68 9.41 13.98 -9.72
C THR A 68 8.36 12.86 -9.70
N ILE A 69 7.36 12.95 -10.58
CA ILE A 69 6.38 11.87 -10.79
C ILE A 69 7.08 10.54 -11.14
N SER A 70 8.14 10.59 -11.94
CA SER A 70 8.91 9.41 -12.34
C SER A 70 9.60 8.73 -11.15
N GLN A 71 10.18 9.51 -10.25
CA GLN A 71 10.82 9.00 -9.04
C GLN A 71 9.79 8.42 -8.08
N LEU A 72 8.65 9.09 -7.87
CA LEU A 72 7.56 8.57 -7.06
C LEU A 72 6.99 7.26 -7.61
N SER A 73 6.82 7.17 -8.95
CA SER A 73 6.36 5.97 -9.63
C SER A 73 7.24 4.76 -9.29
N LYS A 74 8.56 4.91 -9.43
CA LYS A 74 9.54 3.87 -9.09
C LYS A 74 9.54 3.55 -7.58
N LYS A 75 9.59 4.59 -6.73
CA LYS A 75 9.68 4.44 -5.26
C LYS A 75 8.44 3.75 -4.68
N ARG A 76 7.27 3.97 -5.28
CA ARG A 76 5.99 3.45 -4.80
C ARG A 76 5.49 2.23 -5.59
N ASN A 77 6.28 1.74 -6.55
CA ASN A 77 5.91 0.64 -7.43
C ASN A 77 4.49 0.81 -8.01
N ARG A 78 4.25 2.00 -8.60
CA ARG A 78 2.97 2.38 -9.21
C ARG A 78 3.20 3.01 -10.58
N THR A 79 2.22 2.88 -11.48
CA THR A 79 2.31 3.47 -12.81
C THR A 79 2.41 5.00 -12.73
N ARG A 80 3.12 5.62 -13.69
CA ARG A 80 3.21 7.09 -13.80
C ARG A 80 1.83 7.74 -13.92
N SER A 81 0.89 7.08 -14.59
CA SER A 81 -0.48 7.56 -14.74
C SER A 81 -1.19 7.67 -13.39
N ALA A 82 -1.12 6.61 -12.57
CA ALA A 82 -1.71 6.59 -11.23
C ALA A 82 -1.10 7.68 -10.33
N ILE A 83 0.24 7.80 -10.30
CA ILE A 83 0.90 8.87 -9.54
C ILE A 83 0.51 10.25 -10.06
N SER A 84 0.42 10.44 -11.39
CA SER A 84 0.02 11.72 -11.98
C SER A 84 -1.39 12.13 -11.59
N GLN A 85 -2.34 11.20 -11.50
CA GLN A 85 -3.71 11.46 -11.05
C GLN A 85 -3.73 11.90 -9.58
N THR A 86 -3.04 11.17 -8.71
CA THR A 86 -2.92 11.54 -7.28
C THR A 86 -2.27 12.93 -7.10
N VAL A 87 -1.18 13.20 -7.82
CA VAL A 87 -0.51 14.50 -7.80
C VAL A 87 -1.43 15.63 -8.26
N LYS A 88 -2.27 15.42 -9.28
CA LYS A 88 -3.28 16.41 -9.72
C LYS A 88 -4.34 16.65 -8.63
N SER A 89 -4.81 15.59 -7.95
CA SER A 89 -5.75 15.70 -6.83
C SER A 89 -5.16 16.52 -5.70
N LEU A 90 -3.94 16.19 -5.25
CA LEU A 90 -3.24 16.89 -4.17
C LEU A 90 -2.94 18.34 -4.51
N GLU A 91 -2.57 18.66 -5.75
CA GLU A 91 -2.33 20.03 -6.23
C GLU A 91 -3.64 20.84 -6.24
N LYS A 92 -4.72 20.25 -6.78
CA LYS A 92 -6.06 20.90 -6.79
C LYS A 92 -6.57 21.18 -5.37
N ALA A 93 -6.26 20.30 -4.42
CA ALA A 93 -6.59 20.47 -3.01
C ALA A 93 -5.66 21.45 -2.27
N GLY A 94 -4.60 21.95 -2.91
CA GLY A 94 -3.68 22.93 -2.32
C GLY A 94 -2.65 22.34 -1.36
N TYR A 95 -2.45 21.00 -1.36
CA TYR A 95 -1.47 20.35 -0.47
C TYR A 95 -0.07 20.31 -1.05
N ILE A 96 0.07 20.43 -2.35
CA ILE A 96 1.34 20.49 -3.07
C ILE A 96 1.29 21.56 -4.15
N TYR A 97 2.48 21.95 -4.61
CA TYR A 97 2.64 22.75 -5.82
C TYR A 97 3.76 22.20 -6.69
N LYS A 98 3.76 22.60 -7.96
CA LYS A 98 4.77 22.22 -8.95
C LYS A 98 5.67 23.41 -9.25
N ALA A 99 6.98 23.16 -9.35
CA ALA A 99 7.96 24.13 -9.83
C ALA A 99 8.74 23.56 -11.01
N LYS A 100 9.16 24.40 -11.92
CA LYS A 100 10.06 24.01 -13.01
C LYS A 100 11.50 23.93 -12.51
N ARG A 101 12.26 22.96 -13.00
CA ARG A 101 13.70 22.90 -12.73
C ARG A 101 14.42 24.01 -13.47
N GLU A 102 15.26 24.81 -12.82
CA GLU A 102 15.94 25.98 -13.41
C GLU A 102 16.71 25.68 -14.69
N LYS A 103 17.28 24.50 -14.81
CA LYS A 103 18.09 24.08 -16.00
C LYS A 103 17.32 23.19 -16.98
N ASN A 104 16.10 22.78 -16.68
CA ASN A 104 15.29 21.90 -17.51
C ASN A 104 13.80 22.21 -17.36
N ASN A 105 13.31 23.12 -18.18
CA ASN A 105 11.90 23.56 -18.16
C ASN A 105 10.86 22.46 -18.43
N LYS A 106 11.29 21.25 -18.85
CA LYS A 106 10.40 20.11 -19.10
C LYS A 106 10.14 19.27 -17.85
N GLU A 107 11.00 19.38 -16.84
CA GLU A 107 10.88 18.59 -15.61
C GLU A 107 10.17 19.38 -14.53
N LEU A 108 9.05 18.81 -14.03
CA LEU A 108 8.26 19.39 -12.95
C LEU A 108 8.65 18.71 -11.63
N LEU A 109 9.04 19.52 -10.67
CA LEU A 109 9.40 19.15 -9.32
C LEU A 109 8.20 19.40 -8.39
N LEU A 110 7.96 18.49 -7.45
CA LEU A 110 6.83 18.52 -6.53
C LEU A 110 7.27 18.98 -5.15
N TYR A 111 6.52 19.91 -4.56
CA TYR A 111 6.81 20.47 -3.25
C TYR A 111 5.54 20.48 -2.40
N PRO A 112 5.63 20.22 -1.08
CA PRO A 112 4.49 20.35 -0.19
C PRO A 112 4.24 21.83 0.14
N THR A 113 2.97 22.20 0.28
CA THR A 113 2.57 23.45 0.91
C THR A 113 2.62 23.33 2.44
N GLU A 114 2.48 24.41 3.18
CA GLU A 114 2.37 24.35 4.65
C GLU A 114 1.15 23.52 5.10
N GLN A 115 0.03 23.64 4.39
CA GLN A 115 -1.15 22.81 4.62
C GLN A 115 -0.88 21.33 4.33
N GLY A 116 -0.15 21.02 3.27
CA GLY A 116 0.30 19.66 2.96
C GLY A 116 1.23 19.07 4.02
N LYS A 117 2.16 19.86 4.54
CA LYS A 117 3.04 19.44 5.65
C LYS A 117 2.24 19.15 6.92
N ALA A 118 1.25 19.99 7.24
CA ALA A 118 0.40 19.79 8.41
C ALA A 118 -0.41 18.49 8.29
N LEU A 119 -1.03 18.23 7.12
CA LEU A 119 -1.75 16.99 6.86
C LEU A 119 -0.84 15.76 6.91
N SER A 120 0.35 15.84 6.31
CA SER A 120 1.35 14.75 6.37
C SER A 120 1.78 14.44 7.81
N ARG A 121 1.96 15.45 8.64
CA ARG A 121 2.29 15.29 10.07
C ARG A 121 1.14 14.61 10.83
N ALA A 122 -0.10 15.05 10.62
CA ALA A 122 -1.27 14.45 11.25
C ALA A 122 -1.42 12.97 10.87
N HIS A 123 -1.22 12.63 9.59
CA HIS A 123 -1.20 11.25 9.12
C HIS A 123 -0.10 10.41 9.79
N LYS A 124 1.13 10.92 9.90
CA LYS A 124 2.22 10.21 10.59
C LYS A 124 1.89 9.90 12.05
N LEU A 125 1.26 10.83 12.76
CA LEU A 125 0.82 10.61 14.14
C LEU A 125 -0.29 9.56 14.23
N TYR A 126 -1.25 9.61 13.30
CA TYR A 126 -2.29 8.61 13.20
C TYR A 126 -1.70 7.21 12.93
N ASP A 127 -0.79 7.07 11.96
CA ASP A 127 -0.15 5.79 11.63
C ASP A 127 0.60 5.20 12.81
N ILE A 128 1.35 6.01 13.56
CA ILE A 128 2.06 5.56 14.76
C ILE A 128 1.08 4.95 15.76
N ALA A 129 -0.05 5.62 16.02
CA ALA A 129 -1.06 5.14 16.96
C ALA A 129 -1.77 3.87 16.44
N ASP A 130 -2.15 3.84 15.16
CA ASP A 130 -2.86 2.74 14.53
C ASP A 130 -1.99 1.47 14.46
N ILE A 131 -0.72 1.62 14.01
CA ILE A 131 0.24 0.52 13.94
C ILE A 131 0.56 -0.02 15.34
N SER A 132 0.76 0.85 16.33
CA SER A 132 1.01 0.43 17.72
C SER A 132 -0.19 -0.34 18.28
N SER A 133 -1.40 0.17 18.11
CA SER A 133 -2.63 -0.48 18.57
C SER A 133 -2.85 -1.84 17.90
N THR A 134 -2.60 -1.92 16.60
CA THR A 134 -2.69 -3.18 15.84
C THR A 134 -1.64 -4.18 16.33
N THR A 135 -0.40 -3.75 16.53
CA THR A 135 0.68 -4.59 17.05
C THR A 135 0.33 -5.11 18.44
N ASP A 136 -0.15 -4.26 19.34
CA ASP A 136 -0.57 -4.67 20.69
C ASP A 136 -1.74 -5.69 20.66
N ALA A 137 -2.67 -5.52 19.72
CA ALA A 137 -3.78 -6.46 19.54
C ALA A 137 -3.29 -7.83 19.03
N LEU A 138 -2.31 -7.86 18.14
CA LEU A 138 -1.69 -9.07 17.62
C LEU A 138 -0.89 -9.79 18.72
N LEU A 139 -0.09 -9.07 19.49
CA LEU A 139 0.73 -9.63 20.58
C LEU A 139 -0.06 -10.24 21.72
N LYS A 140 -1.37 -9.99 21.82
CA LYS A 140 -2.28 -10.74 22.71
C LYS A 140 -2.55 -12.17 22.24
N LYS A 141 -2.24 -12.51 20.98
CA LYS A 141 -2.60 -13.79 20.33
C LYS A 141 -1.43 -14.50 19.68
N CYS A 142 -0.30 -13.82 19.49
CA CYS A 142 0.94 -14.36 18.89
C CYS A 142 2.15 -13.75 19.59
N THR A 143 3.31 -14.32 19.33
CA THR A 143 4.62 -13.84 19.84
C THR A 143 5.24 -12.80 18.92
N VAL A 144 6.28 -12.10 19.39
CA VAL A 144 7.11 -11.22 18.54
C VAL A 144 7.76 -12.02 17.41
N GLU A 145 8.25 -13.24 17.71
CA GLU A 145 8.86 -14.13 16.71
C GLU A 145 7.87 -14.55 15.60
N ASP A 146 6.59 -14.73 15.94
CA ASP A 146 5.55 -15.00 14.95
C ASP A 146 5.36 -13.81 14.00
N LEU A 147 5.35 -12.59 14.54
CA LEU A 147 5.26 -11.36 13.74
C LEU A 147 6.49 -11.18 12.84
N ASP A 148 7.69 -11.34 13.36
CA ASP A 148 8.93 -11.26 12.58
C ASP A 148 8.95 -12.31 11.47
N THR A 149 8.48 -13.54 11.76
CA THR A 149 8.34 -14.60 10.78
C THR A 149 7.32 -14.23 9.70
N PHE A 150 6.18 -13.66 10.07
CA PHE A 150 5.17 -13.20 9.13
C PHE A 150 5.74 -12.16 8.17
N TYR A 151 6.40 -11.12 8.67
CA TYR A 151 6.99 -10.07 7.84
C TYR A 151 8.10 -10.61 6.94
N ARG A 152 8.96 -11.48 7.44
CA ARG A 152 9.99 -12.17 6.63
C ARG A 152 9.38 -12.99 5.49
N VAL A 153 8.30 -13.74 5.76
CA VAL A 153 7.60 -14.51 4.72
C VAL A 153 6.93 -13.58 3.71
N LEU A 154 6.36 -12.46 4.16
CA LEU A 154 5.76 -11.46 3.28
C LEU A 154 6.80 -10.84 2.34
N GLU A 155 8.02 -10.55 2.82
CA GLU A 155 9.13 -10.06 1.98
C GLU A 155 9.47 -11.09 0.87
N ILE A 156 9.56 -12.39 1.22
CA ILE A 156 9.79 -13.46 0.24
C ILE A 156 8.65 -13.50 -0.80
N TYR A 157 7.38 -13.37 -0.37
CA TYR A 157 6.25 -13.30 -1.30
C TYR A 157 6.39 -12.12 -2.27
N LEU A 158 6.80 -10.94 -1.79
CA LEU A 158 6.98 -9.75 -2.63
C LEU A 158 8.09 -9.93 -3.68
N GLU A 159 9.08 -10.78 -3.42
CA GLU A 159 10.12 -11.12 -4.40
C GLU A 159 9.62 -12.01 -5.54
N LEU A 160 8.55 -12.77 -5.32
CA LEU A 160 7.96 -13.65 -6.33
C LEU A 160 7.11 -12.89 -7.37
N PHE A 161 6.75 -11.65 -7.08
CA PHE A 161 6.00 -10.83 -8.04
C PHE A 161 6.94 -10.15 -9.03
N PRO A 162 6.57 -10.09 -10.33
CA PRO A 162 7.35 -9.37 -11.33
C PRO A 162 7.45 -7.88 -10.93
N LYS A 163 8.66 -7.38 -10.87
CA LYS A 163 8.90 -5.93 -10.68
C LYS A 163 8.82 -5.27 -12.06
N GLU A 164 7.83 -4.39 -12.28
CA GLU A 164 7.71 -3.57 -13.48
C GLU A 164 8.86 -2.55 -13.62
#